data_35b0edd045030744a82a975d5ebab671
#
_entry.id   35b0edd045030744a82a975d5ebab671
#
_cell.length_a   1.000
_cell.length_b   1.000
_cell.length_c   1.000
_cell.angle_alpha   90.00
_cell.angle_beta   90.00
_cell.angle_gamma   90.00
#
_symmetry.space_group_name_H-M   'P 1'
#
loop_
_entity.id
_entity.type
_entity.pdbx_description
1 polymer ?
#
loop_
_entity_poly.entity_id
_entity_poly.type
_entity_poly.pdbx_seq_one_letter_code
_entity_poly.pdbx_strand_id
1 'polypeptide(L)'
;MGRSRWIGHAAFARFIDDYQAAGIEADPPPQELVELIADAPRVFASELKRSIDSARALLPYAELVSTPLFTEAPLASPRLPALRMKAPAWAVVARVAWHGGFKPGIESYGQSKQRARQAAPVLIEEAEQNGIAVLVAHGYFNAILGRTLRRRGWRRVSGAHRARFWNTVVYERDTAIAPPPGRSATRRVPAG
;
A
#
# COMPACT_ATOMS: atom_id res chain seq x y z
N MET A 1 11.34 -20.59 -0.66
CA MET A 1 12.53 -20.62 0.23
C MET A 1 12.06 -20.47 1.67
N GLY A 2 12.33 -21.47 2.55
CA GLY A 2 11.89 -21.44 3.94
C GLY A 2 12.49 -20.26 4.71
N ARG A 3 11.66 -19.55 5.50
CA ARG A 3 12.02 -18.37 6.33
C ARG A 3 13.15 -18.62 7.35
N SER A 4 13.60 -19.86 7.54
CA SER A 4 14.56 -20.25 8.56
C SER A 4 16.01 -20.34 8.09
N ARG A 5 16.30 -20.27 6.79
CA ARG A 5 17.66 -20.44 6.25
C ARG A 5 18.47 -19.15 6.37
N TRP A 6 19.76 -19.28 6.78
CA TRP A 6 20.74 -18.20 6.75
C TRP A 6 21.23 -17.96 5.33
N ILE A 7 21.08 -16.75 4.83
CA ILE A 7 21.43 -16.35 3.46
C ILE A 7 22.33 -15.11 3.46
N GLY A 8 23.18 -14.99 2.44
CA GLY A 8 23.97 -13.78 2.21
C GLY A 8 23.19 -12.75 1.39
N HIS A 9 23.77 -11.55 1.21
CA HIS A 9 23.14 -10.43 0.54
C HIS A 9 22.67 -10.74 -0.91
N ALA A 10 23.48 -11.50 -1.69
CA ALA A 10 23.13 -11.84 -3.07
C ALA A 10 21.92 -12.80 -3.16
N ALA A 11 21.79 -13.75 -2.22
CA ALA A 11 20.61 -14.60 -2.13
C ALA A 11 19.39 -13.83 -1.63
N PHE A 12 19.57 -12.83 -0.78
CA PHE A 12 18.48 -11.94 -0.37
C PHE A 12 18.03 -11.02 -1.51
N ALA A 13 18.93 -10.52 -2.36
CA ALA A 13 18.57 -9.76 -3.55
C ALA A 13 17.66 -10.60 -4.48
N ARG A 14 18.06 -11.83 -4.81
CA ARG A 14 17.20 -12.75 -5.59
C ARG A 14 15.86 -13.02 -4.92
N PHE A 15 15.84 -13.18 -3.60
CA PHE A 15 14.59 -13.34 -2.85
C PHE A 15 13.64 -12.15 -3.01
N ILE A 16 14.17 -10.92 -3.07
CA ILE A 16 13.36 -9.71 -3.33
C ILE A 16 12.76 -9.78 -4.73
N ASP A 17 13.56 -10.13 -5.76
CA ASP A 17 13.11 -10.22 -7.14
C ASP A 17 12.03 -11.30 -7.31
N ASP A 18 12.26 -12.50 -6.77
CA ASP A 18 11.30 -13.61 -6.76
C ASP A 18 9.98 -13.20 -6.07
N TYR A 19 10.08 -12.49 -4.94
CA TYR A 19 8.91 -12.01 -4.20
C TYR A 19 8.11 -10.96 -4.98
N GLN A 20 8.78 -10.12 -5.76
CA GLN A 20 8.10 -9.13 -6.61
C GLN A 20 7.32 -9.80 -7.75
N ALA A 21 7.86 -10.85 -8.35
CA ALA A 21 7.22 -11.61 -9.42
C ALA A 21 6.11 -12.55 -8.93
N ALA A 22 6.09 -12.91 -7.63
CA ALA A 22 5.13 -13.84 -7.07
C ALA A 22 3.68 -13.33 -7.14
N GLY A 23 2.76 -14.25 -7.48
CA GLY A 23 1.31 -14.08 -7.29
C GLY A 23 0.88 -14.40 -5.85
N ILE A 24 -0.40 -14.73 -5.68
CA ILE A 24 -0.95 -15.29 -4.44
C ILE A 24 -1.05 -16.80 -4.54
N GLU A 25 -0.87 -17.51 -3.42
CA GLU A 25 -1.35 -18.88 -3.25
C GLU A 25 -2.88 -18.85 -3.14
N ALA A 26 -3.53 -20.01 -3.38
CA ALA A 26 -4.99 -20.13 -3.32
C ALA A 26 -5.50 -20.09 -1.87
N ASP A 27 -5.28 -18.96 -1.19
CA ASP A 27 -5.80 -18.67 0.13
C ASP A 27 -7.01 -17.74 -0.04
N PRO A 28 -8.25 -18.21 0.20
CA PRO A 28 -9.43 -17.40 -0.01
C PRO A 28 -9.46 -16.22 0.96
N PRO A 29 -10.00 -15.08 0.53
CA PRO A 29 -10.18 -13.94 1.44
C PRO A 29 -11.14 -14.31 2.58
N PRO A 30 -10.91 -13.78 3.80
CA PRO A 30 -11.86 -13.93 4.91
C PRO A 30 -13.24 -13.38 4.53
N GLN A 31 -14.30 -14.13 4.82
CA GLN A 31 -15.65 -13.74 4.46
C GLN A 31 -16.05 -12.40 5.08
N GLU A 32 -15.69 -12.17 6.35
CA GLU A 32 -15.93 -10.88 7.04
C GLU A 32 -15.32 -9.69 6.26
N LEU A 33 -14.17 -9.90 5.62
CA LEU A 33 -13.54 -8.85 4.81
C LEU A 33 -14.32 -8.61 3.52
N VAL A 34 -14.78 -9.68 2.87
CA VAL A 34 -15.59 -9.58 1.64
C VAL A 34 -16.90 -8.84 1.94
N GLU A 35 -17.58 -9.20 3.04
CA GLU A 35 -18.82 -8.56 3.48
C GLU A 35 -18.61 -7.07 3.80
N LEU A 36 -17.49 -6.73 4.47
CA LEU A 36 -17.16 -5.35 4.84
C LEU A 36 -17.02 -4.42 3.62
N ILE A 37 -16.62 -4.95 2.47
CA ILE A 37 -16.30 -4.15 1.27
C ILE A 37 -17.24 -4.46 0.09
N ALA A 38 -18.31 -5.23 0.31
CA ALA A 38 -19.18 -5.75 -0.75
C ALA A 38 -19.78 -4.64 -1.63
N ASP A 39 -20.09 -3.49 -1.04
CA ASP A 39 -20.72 -2.36 -1.74
C ASP A 39 -19.72 -1.45 -2.49
N ALA A 40 -18.43 -1.78 -2.46
CA ALA A 40 -17.43 -0.97 -3.12
C ALA A 40 -17.55 -1.11 -4.66
N PRO A 41 -17.82 -0.03 -5.42
CA PRO A 41 -17.94 -0.10 -6.87
C PRO A 41 -16.59 -0.32 -7.54
N ARG A 42 -15.49 0.07 -6.86
CA ARG A 42 -14.11 -0.04 -7.35
C ARG A 42 -13.18 -0.61 -6.32
N VAL A 43 -12.14 -1.29 -6.82
CA VAL A 43 -10.99 -1.73 -6.03
C VAL A 43 -9.71 -1.19 -6.66
N PHE A 44 -8.98 -0.40 -5.90
CA PHE A 44 -7.66 0.09 -6.29
C PHE A 44 -6.60 -0.96 -5.97
N ALA A 45 -5.64 -1.12 -6.88
CA ALA A 45 -4.54 -2.06 -6.69
C ALA A 45 -3.22 -1.50 -7.23
N SER A 46 -2.10 -2.05 -6.77
CA SER A 46 -0.82 -1.86 -7.45
C SER A 46 -0.76 -2.76 -8.69
N GLU A 47 0.18 -2.48 -9.58
CA GLU A 47 0.40 -3.27 -10.80
C GLU A 47 1.05 -4.65 -10.55
N LEU A 48 1.48 -4.94 -9.31
CA LEU A 48 2.08 -6.22 -8.99
C LEU A 48 1.03 -7.33 -9.02
N LYS A 49 1.40 -8.46 -9.65
CA LYS A 49 0.51 -9.59 -9.88
C LYS A 49 -0.26 -10.00 -8.62
N ARG A 50 0.42 -10.14 -7.48
CA ARG A 50 -0.22 -10.50 -6.20
C ARG A 50 -1.28 -9.50 -5.73
N SER A 51 -1.12 -8.21 -6.04
CA SER A 51 -2.09 -7.18 -5.68
C SER A 51 -3.34 -7.29 -6.56
N ILE A 52 -3.14 -7.48 -7.87
CA ILE A 52 -4.22 -7.66 -8.85
C ILE A 52 -5.00 -8.95 -8.54
N ASP A 53 -4.29 -10.06 -8.31
CA ASP A 53 -4.90 -11.35 -8.00
C ASP A 53 -5.73 -11.27 -6.70
N SER A 54 -5.19 -10.62 -5.65
CA SER A 54 -5.91 -10.40 -4.39
C SER A 54 -7.13 -9.50 -4.56
N ALA A 55 -7.03 -8.43 -5.36
CA ALA A 55 -8.15 -7.53 -5.61
C ALA A 55 -9.31 -8.27 -6.31
N ARG A 56 -8.99 -9.08 -7.32
CA ARG A 56 -9.98 -9.90 -8.03
C ARG A 56 -10.59 -10.99 -7.14
N ALA A 57 -9.81 -11.57 -6.23
CA ALA A 57 -10.33 -12.55 -5.28
C ALA A 57 -11.29 -11.93 -4.25
N LEU A 58 -11.03 -10.66 -3.84
CA LEU A 58 -11.87 -9.93 -2.89
C LEU A 58 -13.16 -9.40 -3.51
N LEU A 59 -13.06 -8.76 -4.67
CA LEU A 59 -14.16 -8.07 -5.34
C LEU A 59 -14.16 -8.41 -6.85
N PRO A 60 -14.61 -9.62 -7.22
CA PRO A 60 -14.54 -10.09 -8.61
C PRO A 60 -15.40 -9.26 -9.60
N TYR A 61 -16.41 -8.56 -9.09
CA TYR A 61 -17.36 -7.78 -9.89
C TYR A 61 -17.10 -6.27 -9.85
N ALA A 62 -16.22 -5.79 -8.97
CA ALA A 62 -15.87 -4.38 -8.89
C ALA A 62 -14.93 -3.96 -10.04
N GLU A 63 -14.99 -2.69 -10.41
CA GLU A 63 -14.01 -2.12 -11.33
C GLU A 63 -12.61 -2.16 -10.72
N LEU A 64 -11.67 -2.86 -11.37
CA LEU A 64 -10.28 -2.91 -10.94
C LEU A 64 -9.49 -1.73 -11.52
N VAL A 65 -9.05 -0.82 -10.67
CA VAL A 65 -8.18 0.29 -11.02
C VAL A 65 -6.74 -0.01 -10.60
N SER A 66 -5.94 -0.52 -11.53
CA SER A 66 -4.51 -0.82 -11.27
C SER A 66 -3.62 0.33 -11.69
N THR A 67 -2.72 0.77 -10.79
CA THR A 67 -1.84 1.91 -11.05
C THR A 67 -0.52 1.79 -10.28
N PRO A 68 0.62 2.27 -10.85
CA PRO A 68 1.92 2.33 -10.16
C PRO A 68 1.91 3.22 -8.91
N LEU A 69 0.89 4.06 -8.75
CA LEU A 69 0.73 4.93 -7.60
C LEU A 69 0.69 4.16 -6.27
N PHE A 70 0.19 2.91 -6.28
CA PHE A 70 0.05 2.04 -5.11
C PHE A 70 1.12 0.95 -5.02
N THR A 71 2.15 0.99 -5.86
CA THR A 71 3.25 0.01 -5.84
C THR A 71 3.99 0.03 -4.50
N GLU A 72 4.55 -1.13 -4.10
CA GLU A 72 5.30 -1.28 -2.85
C GLU A 72 6.46 -0.28 -2.77
N ALA A 73 6.74 0.20 -1.58
CA ALA A 73 7.97 0.94 -1.31
C ALA A 73 9.17 0.00 -1.51
N PRO A 74 10.09 0.31 -2.41
CA PRO A 74 11.10 -0.64 -2.85
C PRO A 74 12.05 -1.03 -1.72
N LEU A 75 12.70 -2.17 -1.90
CA LEU A 75 13.71 -2.70 -1.01
C LEU A 75 14.90 -3.13 -1.85
N ALA A 76 16.11 -2.77 -1.42
CA ALA A 76 17.34 -3.22 -2.04
C ALA A 76 18.27 -3.86 -1.01
N SER A 77 18.96 -4.93 -1.40
CA SER A 77 19.91 -5.62 -0.53
C SER A 77 21.20 -4.82 -0.40
N PRO A 78 21.59 -4.36 0.80
CA PRO A 78 22.92 -3.78 0.99
C PRO A 78 24.02 -4.83 0.74
N ARG A 79 25.13 -4.40 0.13
CA ARG A 79 26.28 -5.28 -0.13
C ARG A 79 27.11 -5.49 1.14
N LEU A 80 26.80 -6.55 1.88
CA LEU A 80 27.47 -6.95 3.11
C LEU A 80 27.99 -8.39 2.94
N PRO A 81 29.14 -8.61 2.28
CA PRO A 81 29.57 -9.92 1.81
C PRO A 81 29.82 -10.95 2.93
N ALA A 82 30.32 -10.51 4.07
CA ALA A 82 30.60 -11.40 5.21
C ALA A 82 29.37 -11.73 6.07
N LEU A 83 28.24 -11.03 5.86
CA LEU A 83 27.07 -11.15 6.72
C LEU A 83 26.09 -12.18 6.18
N ARG A 84 25.66 -13.09 7.05
CA ARG A 84 24.59 -14.05 6.77
C ARG A 84 23.50 -13.90 7.82
N MET A 85 22.26 -13.80 7.37
CA MET A 85 21.08 -13.62 8.23
C MET A 85 19.87 -14.35 7.64
N LYS A 86 18.81 -14.48 8.43
CA LYS A 86 17.51 -14.92 7.93
C LYS A 86 16.86 -13.82 7.08
N ALA A 87 16.04 -14.17 6.09
CA ALA A 87 15.39 -13.19 5.21
C ALA A 87 14.65 -12.06 5.95
N PRO A 88 13.90 -12.29 7.05
CA PRO A 88 13.28 -11.20 7.80
C PRO A 88 14.29 -10.21 8.41
N ALA A 89 15.44 -10.68 8.90
CA ALA A 89 16.49 -9.82 9.43
C ALA A 89 17.15 -8.99 8.32
N TRP A 90 17.39 -9.59 7.15
CA TRP A 90 17.83 -8.87 5.96
C TRP A 90 16.85 -7.78 5.56
N ALA A 91 15.53 -8.04 5.58
CA ALA A 91 14.51 -7.05 5.25
C ALA A 91 14.56 -5.85 6.22
N VAL A 92 14.79 -6.08 7.50
CA VAL A 92 14.98 -5.00 8.48
C VAL A 92 16.25 -4.18 8.17
N VAL A 93 17.40 -4.84 7.97
CA VAL A 93 18.66 -4.15 7.62
C VAL A 93 18.52 -3.34 6.35
N ALA A 94 17.94 -3.93 5.30
CA ALA A 94 17.68 -3.24 4.04
C ALA A 94 16.75 -2.03 4.21
N ARG A 95 15.73 -2.15 5.06
CA ARG A 95 14.80 -1.04 5.33
C ARG A 95 15.47 0.08 6.15
N VAL A 96 16.30 -0.25 7.13
CA VAL A 96 17.10 0.74 7.87
C VAL A 96 18.08 1.45 6.95
N ALA A 97 18.81 0.71 6.11
CA ALA A 97 19.72 1.28 5.12
C ALA A 97 19.00 2.22 4.16
N TRP A 98 17.82 1.83 3.67
CA TRP A 98 17.00 2.65 2.78
C TRP A 98 16.52 3.94 3.46
N HIS A 99 16.13 3.92 4.74
CA HIS A 99 15.85 5.12 5.52
C HIS A 99 17.09 6.01 5.70
N GLY A 100 18.27 5.40 5.80
CA GLY A 100 19.57 6.09 5.85
C GLY A 100 20.05 6.60 4.50
N GLY A 101 19.25 6.46 3.41
CA GLY A 101 19.58 6.98 2.08
C GLY A 101 20.19 5.96 1.11
N PHE A 102 20.33 4.69 1.48
CA PHE A 102 20.75 3.65 0.55
C PHE A 102 19.65 3.35 -0.47
N LYS A 103 19.85 3.82 -1.69
CA LYS A 103 18.85 3.71 -2.77
C LYS A 103 19.51 3.41 -4.13
N PRO A 104 20.11 2.26 -4.36
CA PRO A 104 20.81 1.94 -5.59
C PRO A 104 19.81 1.81 -6.77
N GLY A 105 19.55 2.91 -7.48
CA GLY A 105 18.64 2.95 -8.61
C GLY A 105 17.14 2.77 -8.27
N ILE A 106 16.78 2.81 -6.99
CA ILE A 106 15.39 2.66 -6.54
C ILE A 106 14.82 3.95 -5.94
N GLU A 107 13.50 4.03 -5.82
CA GLU A 107 12.79 5.12 -5.16
C GLU A 107 13.29 5.31 -3.73
N SER A 108 13.53 6.56 -3.32
CA SER A 108 13.90 6.91 -1.95
C SER A 108 12.68 6.95 -1.02
N TYR A 109 12.91 6.93 0.31
CA TYR A 109 11.84 7.14 1.29
C TYR A 109 11.10 8.46 1.09
N GLY A 110 11.83 9.52 0.70
CA GLY A 110 11.22 10.83 0.38
C GLY A 110 10.27 10.76 -0.81
N GLN A 111 10.66 10.07 -1.87
CA GLN A 111 9.83 9.85 -3.06
C GLN A 111 8.61 8.97 -2.76
N SER A 112 8.78 7.88 -1.99
CA SER A 112 7.64 7.07 -1.54
C SER A 112 6.63 7.89 -0.71
N LYS A 113 7.10 8.82 0.14
CA LYS A 113 6.21 9.75 0.85
C LYS A 113 5.50 10.72 -0.09
N GLN A 114 6.18 11.19 -1.13
CA GLN A 114 5.58 12.07 -2.13
C GLN A 114 4.50 11.31 -2.91
N ARG A 115 4.79 10.09 -3.34
CA ARG A 115 3.82 9.22 -4.01
C ARG A 115 2.59 8.93 -3.13
N ALA A 116 2.78 8.68 -1.83
CA ALA A 116 1.67 8.53 -0.89
C ALA A 116 0.82 9.82 -0.73
N ARG A 117 1.43 11.02 -0.86
CA ARG A 117 0.69 12.29 -0.88
C ARG A 117 -0.15 12.46 -2.15
N GLN A 118 0.27 11.87 -3.26
CA GLN A 118 -0.49 11.84 -4.52
C GLN A 118 -1.58 10.76 -4.48
N ALA A 119 -1.31 9.62 -3.85
CA ALA A 119 -2.23 8.49 -3.72
C ALA A 119 -3.42 8.79 -2.77
N ALA A 120 -3.17 9.50 -1.68
CA ALA A 120 -4.20 9.77 -0.68
C ALA A 120 -5.43 10.51 -1.22
N PRO A 121 -5.31 11.57 -2.06
CA PRO A 121 -6.48 12.23 -2.64
C PRO A 121 -7.38 11.31 -3.45
N VAL A 122 -6.79 10.40 -4.23
CA VAL A 122 -7.54 9.44 -5.06
C VAL A 122 -8.48 8.58 -4.21
N LEU A 123 -7.96 8.05 -3.09
CA LEU A 123 -8.78 7.23 -2.18
C LEU A 123 -9.78 8.06 -1.38
N ILE A 124 -9.41 9.29 -1.01
CA ILE A 124 -10.31 10.21 -0.30
C ILE A 124 -11.48 10.58 -1.19
N GLU A 125 -11.21 10.97 -2.44
CA GLU A 125 -12.23 11.32 -3.41
C GLU A 125 -13.20 10.15 -3.68
N GLU A 126 -12.66 8.94 -3.86
CA GLU A 126 -13.48 7.73 -4.02
C GLU A 126 -14.37 7.49 -2.80
N ALA A 127 -13.81 7.59 -1.59
CA ALA A 127 -14.58 7.40 -0.35
C ALA A 127 -15.64 8.49 -0.14
N GLU A 128 -15.38 9.73 -0.57
CA GLU A 128 -16.34 10.83 -0.49
C GLU A 128 -17.48 10.70 -1.52
N GLN A 129 -17.18 10.15 -2.70
CA GLN A 129 -18.18 9.97 -3.76
C GLN A 129 -19.03 8.71 -3.55
N ASN A 130 -18.44 7.62 -3.10
CA ASN A 130 -19.04 6.29 -3.06
C ASN A 130 -19.23 5.72 -1.65
N GLY A 131 -18.87 6.50 -0.59
CA GLY A 131 -18.97 6.08 0.79
C GLY A 131 -17.84 5.14 1.23
N ILE A 132 -17.13 4.51 0.30
CA ILE A 132 -16.05 3.56 0.55
C ILE A 132 -14.98 3.65 -0.52
N ALA A 133 -13.71 3.47 -0.12
CA ALA A 133 -12.59 3.23 -1.03
C ALA A 133 -11.81 2.00 -0.59
N VAL A 134 -11.63 1.05 -1.47
CA VAL A 134 -10.90 -0.19 -1.21
C VAL A 134 -9.55 -0.15 -1.91
N LEU A 135 -8.47 -0.34 -1.16
CA LEU A 135 -7.11 -0.46 -1.69
C LEU A 135 -6.51 -1.81 -1.33
N VAL A 136 -6.14 -2.57 -2.33
CA VAL A 136 -5.34 -3.80 -2.21
C VAL A 136 -3.93 -3.51 -2.70
N ALA A 137 -3.01 -3.32 -1.77
CA ALA A 137 -1.62 -2.99 -2.08
C ALA A 137 -0.65 -3.65 -1.07
N HIS A 138 0.38 -2.95 -0.61
CA HIS A 138 1.51 -3.55 0.07
C HIS A 138 1.71 -2.96 1.46
N GLY A 139 2.13 -3.82 2.39
CA GLY A 139 2.15 -3.49 3.81
C GLY A 139 2.97 -2.25 4.16
N TYR A 140 4.15 -2.07 3.56
CA TYR A 140 5.00 -0.94 3.92
C TYR A 140 4.50 0.37 3.27
N PHE A 141 4.13 0.33 1.99
CA PHE A 141 3.54 1.50 1.33
C PHE A 141 2.21 1.91 1.99
N ASN A 142 1.35 0.95 2.32
CA ASN A 142 0.11 1.21 3.05
C ASN A 142 0.35 1.88 4.40
N ALA A 143 1.45 1.55 5.10
CA ALA A 143 1.82 2.22 6.34
C ALA A 143 2.25 3.69 6.13
N ILE A 144 2.93 4.00 5.01
CA ILE A 144 3.27 5.38 4.63
C ILE A 144 2.00 6.15 4.26
N LEU A 145 1.14 5.54 3.44
CA LEU A 145 -0.14 6.10 3.00
C LEU A 145 -1.07 6.38 4.18
N GLY A 146 -1.18 5.45 5.12
CA GLY A 146 -1.98 5.63 6.32
C GLY A 146 -1.53 6.79 7.21
N ARG A 147 -0.20 7.09 7.25
CA ARG A 147 0.28 8.32 7.92
C ARG A 147 -0.16 9.58 7.17
N THR A 148 -0.25 9.50 5.84
CA THR A 148 -0.71 10.60 5.00
C THR A 148 -2.21 10.84 5.16
N LEU A 149 -3.02 9.78 5.19
CA LEU A 149 -4.45 9.86 5.46
C LEU A 149 -4.74 10.51 6.83
N ARG A 150 -4.01 10.09 7.88
CA ARG A 150 -4.17 10.70 9.22
C ARG A 150 -3.86 12.19 9.24
N ARG A 151 -2.86 12.65 8.49
CA ARG A 151 -2.54 14.09 8.36
C ARG A 151 -3.61 14.87 7.59
N ARG A 152 -4.52 14.16 6.91
CA ARG A 152 -5.65 14.72 6.16
C ARG A 152 -6.99 14.55 6.87
N GLY A 153 -6.97 14.25 8.18
CA GLY A 153 -8.17 14.16 8.99
C GLY A 153 -8.88 12.80 8.93
N TRP A 154 -8.14 11.73 8.57
CA TRP A 154 -8.67 10.37 8.62
C TRP A 154 -8.06 9.63 9.80
N ARG A 155 -8.87 9.11 10.70
CA ARG A 155 -8.40 8.32 11.84
C ARG A 155 -8.47 6.83 11.52
N ARG A 156 -7.50 6.08 12.02
CA ARG A 156 -7.54 4.62 11.96
C ARG A 156 -8.50 4.10 13.04
N VAL A 157 -9.51 3.34 12.62
CA VAL A 157 -10.54 2.78 13.51
C VAL A 157 -10.36 1.29 13.75
N SER A 158 -9.75 0.57 12.82
CA SER A 158 -9.51 -0.86 12.95
C SER A 158 -8.20 -1.30 12.33
N GLY A 159 -7.70 -2.44 12.78
CA GLY A 159 -6.51 -3.10 12.27
C GLY A 159 -5.18 -2.42 12.63
N ALA A 160 -4.09 -3.04 12.20
CA ALA A 160 -2.73 -2.52 12.31
C ALA A 160 -1.92 -2.96 11.09
N HIS A 161 -0.94 -2.17 10.66
CA HIS A 161 -0.04 -2.55 9.56
C HIS A 161 0.89 -3.69 10.00
N ARG A 162 0.50 -4.92 9.72
CA ARG A 162 1.23 -6.15 10.03
C ARG A 162 1.58 -6.89 8.74
N ALA A 163 2.68 -7.62 8.74
CA ALA A 163 3.08 -8.48 7.63
C ALA A 163 2.32 -9.82 7.67
N ARG A 164 1.00 -9.78 7.41
CA ARG A 164 0.11 -10.93 7.30
C ARG A 164 -0.68 -10.84 6.02
N PHE A 165 -1.01 -11.98 5.43
CA PHE A 165 -1.99 -12.04 4.35
C PHE A 165 -3.37 -11.57 4.85
N TRP A 166 -4.14 -10.97 3.98
CA TRP A 166 -5.46 -10.39 4.27
C TRP A 166 -5.48 -9.43 5.47
N ASN A 167 -4.33 -8.82 5.77
CA ASN A 167 -4.28 -7.82 6.83
C ASN A 167 -4.99 -6.54 6.40
N THR A 168 -6.05 -6.22 7.10
CA THR A 168 -6.90 -5.07 6.81
C THR A 168 -6.66 -3.94 7.81
N VAL A 169 -6.70 -2.71 7.33
CA VAL A 169 -6.64 -1.50 8.15
C VAL A 169 -7.70 -0.55 7.66
N VAL A 170 -8.60 -0.15 8.54
CA VAL A 170 -9.72 0.73 8.24
C VAL A 170 -9.44 2.15 8.74
N TYR A 171 -9.72 3.11 7.88
CA TYR A 171 -9.68 4.54 8.19
C TYR A 171 -11.05 5.15 7.96
N GLU A 172 -11.45 6.05 8.85
CA GLU A 172 -12.67 6.84 8.74
C GLU A 172 -12.33 8.32 8.79
N ARG A 173 -13.16 9.15 8.19
CA ARG A 173 -13.04 10.61 8.34
C ARG A 173 -13.21 10.96 9.81
N ASP A 174 -12.31 11.74 10.34
CA ASP A 174 -12.44 12.28 11.69
C ASP A 174 -13.45 13.45 11.65
N THR A 175 -14.67 13.19 12.13
CA THR A 175 -15.75 14.17 12.16
C THR A 175 -15.50 15.32 13.16
N ALA A 176 -14.53 15.14 14.06
CA ALA A 176 -14.09 16.20 14.97
C ALA A 176 -13.20 17.25 14.30
N ILE A 177 -12.65 16.95 13.12
CA ILE A 177 -11.83 17.87 12.33
C ILE A 177 -12.69 18.40 11.20
N ALA A 178 -13.06 19.68 11.23
CA ALA A 178 -13.78 20.33 10.14
C ALA A 178 -13.02 20.12 8.82
N PRO A 179 -13.72 19.84 7.69
CA PRO A 179 -13.06 19.72 6.39
C PRO A 179 -12.34 21.04 6.08
N PRO A 180 -11.16 21.02 5.45
CA PRO A 180 -10.53 22.24 4.97
C PRO A 180 -11.54 22.96 4.08
N PRO A 181 -11.63 24.31 4.16
CA PRO A 181 -12.62 25.08 3.42
C PRO A 181 -12.50 24.73 1.93
N GLY A 182 -13.56 24.11 1.39
CA GLY A 182 -13.65 23.73 0.00
C GLY A 182 -13.48 24.98 -0.86
N ARG A 183 -12.63 24.92 -1.88
CA ARG A 183 -12.63 25.93 -2.95
C ARG A 183 -13.99 25.84 -3.62
N SER A 184 -14.89 26.72 -3.25
CA SER A 184 -16.16 26.97 -3.91
C SER A 184 -15.88 27.39 -5.36
N ALA A 185 -15.99 26.43 -6.28
CA ALA A 185 -15.97 26.68 -7.71
C ALA A 185 -17.36 27.10 -8.17
N THR A 186 -17.89 28.20 -7.65
CA THR A 186 -19.00 28.90 -8.30
C THR A 186 -18.44 29.83 -9.38
N ARG A 187 -18.11 29.24 -10.51
CA ARG A 187 -18.01 30.02 -11.76
C ARG A 187 -19.42 30.32 -12.24
N ARG A 188 -19.97 31.45 -11.86
CA ARG A 188 -21.14 32.02 -12.52
C ARG A 188 -20.80 32.25 -14.01
N VAL A 189 -21.50 31.55 -14.89
CA VAL A 189 -21.55 31.88 -16.32
C VAL A 189 -22.39 33.13 -16.42
N PRO A 190 -21.93 34.26 -17.01
CA PRO A 190 -22.80 35.38 -17.32
C PRO A 190 -23.72 34.98 -18.48
N ALA A 191 -25.02 35.16 -18.27
CA ALA A 191 -25.97 35.14 -19.35
C ALA A 191 -25.75 36.40 -20.20
N GLY A 192 -25.53 36.21 -21.50
CA GLY A 192 -25.56 37.19 -22.56
C GLY A 192 -26.50 36.68 -23.65
#